data_7fc93931304db898ce584e500d7d911a
#
_entry.id   7fc93931304db898ce584e500d7d911a
#
_cell.length_a   1.000
_cell.length_b   1.000
_cell.length_c   1.000
_cell.angle_alpha   90.00
_cell.angle_beta   90.00
_cell.angle_gamma   90.00
#
_symmetry.space_group_name_H-M   'P 1'
#
loop_
_entity.id
_entity.type
_entity.pdbx_description
1 polymer ?
#
loop_
_entity_poly.entity_id
_entity_poly.type
_entity_poly.pdbx_seq_one_letter_code
_entity_poly.pdbx_strand_id
1 'polypeptide(L)'
;QTYGNWELCMALAASGEEDAALISILEEYAGRDARIHYQVLPENGGIAENTNAALAMASGDYLVPVDHDDLVPENALYEFASAIRRDDAIDMLYSDEDKVSMDGRHFFEPHFKPDFDLDLLCSVNYICHLLAVRKDVAERAGGYQSAYDGAQDLDFILRCSEQAKKIYHVPKILYHWRCHMDSTASNPESKLYAFEAGRRAIEEHYRRLGIPARVENASFYGMYRTVYEWKEEPLVSIIIPNKDHAEDLKLCLDSIFTKSDYRNFE
;
A
#
# COMPACT_ATOMS: atom_id res chain seq x y z
N GLN A 1 13.34 -13.90 12.48
CA GLN A 1 12.14 -13.37 13.14
C GLN A 1 11.96 -14.00 14.53
N THR A 2 11.58 -13.19 15.51
CA THR A 2 11.33 -13.64 16.89
C THR A 2 10.02 -14.45 17.03
N TYR A 3 9.07 -14.28 16.10
CA TYR A 3 7.91 -15.14 15.96
C TYR A 3 8.27 -16.33 15.07
N GLY A 4 8.00 -17.54 15.52
CA GLY A 4 8.49 -18.76 14.86
C GLY A 4 7.52 -19.42 13.87
N ASN A 5 6.22 -19.09 13.93
CA ASN A 5 5.19 -19.70 13.09
C ASN A 5 4.99 -18.88 11.80
N TRP A 6 5.91 -19.04 10.86
CA TRP A 6 5.91 -18.41 9.56
C TRP A 6 6.45 -19.37 8.49
N GLU A 7 6.11 -19.11 7.27
CA GLU A 7 6.70 -19.70 6.08
C GLU A 7 7.16 -18.59 5.12
N LEU A 8 8.15 -18.86 4.30
CA LEU A 8 8.63 -17.98 3.25
C LEU A 8 8.38 -18.64 1.91
N CYS A 9 7.56 -18.02 1.07
CA CYS A 9 7.22 -18.50 -0.26
C CYS A 9 7.86 -17.59 -1.32
N MET A 10 8.71 -18.13 -2.17
CA MET A 10 9.44 -17.36 -3.19
C MET A 10 9.17 -17.93 -4.59
N ALA A 11 8.89 -17.06 -5.54
CA ALA A 11 8.79 -17.42 -6.96
C ALA A 11 9.93 -16.74 -7.73
N LEU A 12 10.78 -17.54 -8.35
CA LEU A 12 11.88 -17.09 -9.20
C LEU A 12 11.49 -17.24 -10.67
N ALA A 13 11.38 -16.12 -11.38
CA ALA A 13 11.21 -16.13 -12.82
C ALA A 13 12.59 -16.31 -13.49
N ALA A 14 12.89 -17.52 -13.92
CA ALA A 14 14.16 -17.85 -14.54
C ALA A 14 14.25 -17.25 -15.95
N SER A 15 15.34 -16.54 -16.24
CA SER A 15 15.56 -15.86 -17.53
C SER A 15 16.92 -16.13 -18.19
N GLY A 16 17.83 -16.88 -17.54
CA GLY A 16 19.15 -17.12 -18.10
C GLY A 16 20.17 -17.82 -17.20
N GLU A 17 21.44 -17.76 -17.62
CA GLU A 17 22.55 -18.42 -16.89
C GLU A 17 22.81 -17.82 -15.48
N GLU A 18 22.46 -16.57 -15.25
CA GLU A 18 22.59 -15.89 -13.94
C GLU A 18 21.66 -16.50 -12.89
N ASP A 19 20.59 -17.14 -13.31
CA ASP A 19 19.61 -17.77 -12.41
C ASP A 19 20.17 -18.99 -11.66
N ALA A 20 21.21 -19.63 -12.18
CA ALA A 20 21.84 -20.77 -11.50
C ALA A 20 22.39 -20.40 -10.12
N ALA A 21 22.93 -19.19 -9.95
CA ALA A 21 23.40 -18.70 -8.67
C ALA A 21 22.23 -18.43 -7.69
N LEU A 22 21.13 -17.86 -8.20
CA LEU A 22 19.93 -17.61 -7.41
C LEU A 22 19.27 -18.93 -6.98
N ILE A 23 19.13 -19.89 -7.89
CA ILE A 23 18.60 -21.22 -7.59
C ILE A 23 19.44 -21.91 -6.52
N SER A 24 20.79 -21.86 -6.63
CA SER A 24 21.67 -22.44 -5.62
C SER A 24 21.48 -21.82 -4.23
N ILE A 25 21.25 -20.51 -4.15
CA ILE A 25 20.93 -19.82 -2.90
C ILE A 25 19.60 -20.31 -2.33
N LEU A 26 18.57 -20.41 -3.17
CA LEU A 26 17.25 -20.88 -2.75
C LEU A 26 17.30 -22.33 -2.25
N GLU A 27 18.01 -23.22 -2.95
CA GLU A 27 18.24 -24.62 -2.55
C GLU A 27 18.96 -24.70 -1.19
N GLU A 28 20.02 -23.91 -1.01
CA GLU A 28 20.77 -23.89 0.23
C GLU A 28 19.89 -23.49 1.41
N TYR A 29 19.12 -22.40 1.29
CA TYR A 29 18.27 -21.92 2.37
C TYR A 29 17.07 -22.82 2.63
N ALA A 30 16.41 -23.34 1.61
CA ALA A 30 15.33 -24.31 1.75
C ALA A 30 15.81 -25.63 2.36
N GLY A 31 17.05 -26.03 2.08
CA GLY A 31 17.66 -27.19 2.73
C GLY A 31 18.01 -27.01 4.20
N ARG A 32 18.15 -25.75 4.65
CA ARG A 32 18.45 -25.38 6.06
C ARG A 32 17.20 -25.18 6.92
N ASP A 33 16.11 -24.72 6.34
CA ASP A 33 14.87 -24.40 7.06
C ASP A 33 13.64 -24.87 6.26
N ALA A 34 12.91 -25.83 6.82
CA ALA A 34 11.74 -26.44 6.18
C ALA A 34 10.56 -25.45 5.99
N ARG A 35 10.62 -24.26 6.55
CA ARG A 35 9.62 -23.20 6.34
C ARG A 35 9.86 -22.40 5.06
N ILE A 36 10.99 -22.59 4.38
CA ILE A 36 11.36 -21.89 3.16
C ILE A 36 10.95 -22.73 1.97
N HIS A 37 10.07 -22.18 1.16
CA HIS A 37 9.53 -22.78 -0.06
C HIS A 37 9.86 -21.90 -1.26
N TYR A 38 10.22 -22.52 -2.39
CA TYR A 38 10.43 -21.76 -3.61
C TYR A 38 9.93 -22.53 -4.82
N GLN A 39 9.61 -21.80 -5.87
CA GLN A 39 9.25 -22.31 -7.17
C GLN A 39 10.04 -21.56 -8.25
N VAL A 40 10.63 -22.29 -9.18
CA VAL A 40 11.21 -21.72 -10.40
C VAL A 40 10.12 -21.70 -11.48
N LEU A 41 9.79 -20.50 -11.95
CA LEU A 41 8.78 -20.31 -12.98
C LEU A 41 9.37 -20.53 -14.36
N PRO A 42 8.61 -21.10 -15.32
CA PRO A 42 9.11 -21.38 -16.67
C PRO A 42 9.37 -20.12 -17.49
N GLU A 43 8.70 -19.02 -17.14
CA GLU A 43 8.82 -17.72 -17.81
C GLU A 43 8.56 -16.58 -16.82
N ASN A 44 8.99 -15.37 -17.17
CA ASN A 44 8.72 -14.17 -16.41
C ASN A 44 7.36 -13.59 -16.80
N GLY A 45 6.35 -13.78 -15.96
CA GLY A 45 4.99 -13.27 -16.15
C GLY A 45 4.81 -11.80 -15.75
N GLY A 46 5.86 -11.13 -15.28
CA GLY A 46 5.77 -9.79 -14.68
C GLY A 46 5.53 -9.84 -13.17
N ILE A 47 5.57 -8.65 -12.53
CA ILE A 47 5.58 -8.57 -11.07
C ILE A 47 4.30 -9.16 -10.46
N ALA A 48 3.13 -8.87 -11.01
CA ALA A 48 1.85 -9.36 -10.48
C ALA A 48 1.75 -10.88 -10.57
N GLU A 49 2.04 -11.48 -11.74
CA GLU A 49 1.92 -12.92 -11.95
C GLU A 49 2.97 -13.71 -11.15
N ASN A 50 4.20 -13.20 -11.07
CA ASN A 50 5.24 -13.84 -10.26
C ASN A 50 4.89 -13.78 -8.76
N THR A 51 4.31 -12.66 -8.29
CA THR A 51 3.82 -12.54 -6.92
C THR A 51 2.64 -13.50 -6.66
N ASN A 52 1.71 -13.63 -7.61
CA ASN A 52 0.60 -14.59 -7.50
C ASN A 52 1.09 -16.03 -7.42
N ALA A 53 2.15 -16.37 -8.14
CA ALA A 53 2.75 -17.69 -8.03
C ALA A 53 3.33 -17.97 -6.63
N ALA A 54 3.95 -16.97 -6.00
CA ALA A 54 4.39 -17.06 -4.61
C ALA A 54 3.19 -17.17 -3.64
N LEU A 55 2.14 -16.38 -3.84
CA LEU A 55 0.91 -16.45 -3.05
C LEU A 55 0.22 -17.82 -3.13
N ALA A 56 0.24 -18.45 -4.29
CA ALA A 56 -0.37 -19.77 -4.49
C ALA A 56 0.30 -20.88 -3.67
N MET A 57 1.56 -20.71 -3.28
CA MET A 57 2.27 -21.64 -2.40
C MET A 57 1.93 -21.43 -0.93
N ALA A 58 1.48 -20.23 -0.55
CA ALA A 58 1.27 -19.85 0.84
C ALA A 58 0.12 -20.63 1.48
N SER A 59 0.37 -21.22 2.66
CA SER A 59 -0.60 -21.94 3.48
C SER A 59 -1.02 -21.19 4.75
N GLY A 60 -0.30 -20.13 5.11
CA GLY A 60 -0.53 -19.32 6.31
C GLY A 60 -1.87 -18.57 6.30
N ASP A 61 -2.36 -18.22 7.48
CA ASP A 61 -3.61 -17.48 7.67
C ASP A 61 -3.52 -16.02 7.20
N TYR A 62 -2.30 -15.45 7.24
CA TYR A 62 -2.01 -14.09 6.77
C TYR A 62 -0.87 -14.10 5.77
N LEU A 63 -1.01 -13.27 4.75
CA LEU A 63 -0.04 -13.05 3.69
C LEU A 63 0.69 -11.72 3.93
N VAL A 64 2.02 -11.76 3.87
CA VAL A 64 2.89 -10.60 4.11
C VAL A 64 3.81 -10.43 2.91
N PRO A 65 3.47 -9.59 1.93
CA PRO A 65 4.34 -9.29 0.81
C PRO A 65 5.61 -8.57 1.29
N VAL A 66 6.76 -9.00 0.77
CA VAL A 66 8.08 -8.42 1.09
C VAL A 66 8.88 -8.35 -0.20
N ASP A 67 9.50 -7.21 -0.47
CA ASP A 67 10.42 -7.05 -1.59
C ASP A 67 11.77 -7.69 -1.26
N HIS A 68 12.38 -8.32 -2.26
CA HIS A 68 13.57 -9.14 -2.07
C HIS A 68 14.84 -8.35 -1.73
N ASP A 69 14.83 -7.03 -1.93
CA ASP A 69 15.93 -6.10 -1.69
C ASP A 69 15.81 -5.29 -0.41
N ASP A 70 14.69 -5.44 0.32
CA ASP A 70 14.39 -4.70 1.53
C ASP A 70 14.74 -5.46 2.83
N LEU A 71 14.56 -4.79 3.96
CA LEU A 71 14.84 -5.37 5.28
C LEU A 71 13.58 -5.38 6.16
N VAL A 72 13.39 -6.49 6.86
CA VAL A 72 12.31 -6.67 7.84
C VAL A 72 12.91 -6.88 9.22
N PRO A 73 12.66 -6.02 10.22
CA PRO A 73 13.13 -6.16 11.58
C PRO A 73 12.78 -7.51 12.18
N GLU A 74 13.62 -8.01 13.10
CA GLU A 74 13.46 -9.33 13.70
C GLU A 74 12.15 -9.53 14.48
N ASN A 75 11.53 -8.44 14.94
CA ASN A 75 10.28 -8.44 15.70
C ASN A 75 9.03 -8.15 14.86
N ALA A 76 9.15 -7.92 13.55
CA ALA A 76 8.03 -7.48 12.72
C ALA A 76 6.85 -8.45 12.73
N LEU A 77 7.09 -9.74 12.48
CA LEU A 77 6.04 -10.75 12.50
C LEU A 77 5.48 -10.98 13.91
N TYR A 78 6.30 -10.81 14.97
CA TYR A 78 5.83 -10.86 16.34
C TYR A 78 4.82 -9.75 16.66
N GLU A 79 5.08 -8.52 16.21
CA GLU A 79 4.19 -7.38 16.43
C GLU A 79 2.85 -7.58 15.73
N PHE A 80 2.86 -8.06 14.48
CA PHE A 80 1.64 -8.39 13.74
C PHE A 80 0.87 -9.54 14.41
N ALA A 81 1.54 -10.65 14.73
CA ALA A 81 0.92 -11.78 15.43
C ALA A 81 0.35 -11.37 16.81
N SER A 82 1.03 -10.46 17.51
CA SER A 82 0.56 -9.93 18.80
C SER A 82 -0.70 -9.07 18.64
N ALA A 83 -0.80 -8.27 17.58
CA ALA A 83 -2.00 -7.48 17.28
C ALA A 83 -3.18 -8.40 16.94
N ILE A 84 -2.99 -9.37 16.06
CA ILE A 84 -3.99 -10.37 15.67
C ILE A 84 -4.47 -11.17 16.88
N ARG A 85 -3.57 -11.55 17.78
CA ARG A 85 -3.92 -12.31 19.00
C ARG A 85 -4.79 -11.50 19.98
N ARG A 86 -4.64 -10.17 20.00
CA ARG A 86 -5.47 -9.27 20.83
C ARG A 86 -6.85 -9.06 20.24
N ASP A 87 -6.95 -9.17 18.93
CA ASP A 87 -8.17 -8.92 18.19
C ASP A 87 -8.17 -9.76 16.90
N ASP A 88 -8.84 -10.89 16.94
CA ASP A 88 -8.95 -11.87 15.84
C ASP A 88 -9.87 -11.40 14.70
N ALA A 89 -10.58 -10.29 14.90
CA ALA A 89 -11.39 -9.66 13.86
C ALA A 89 -10.56 -8.83 12.86
N ILE A 90 -9.25 -8.66 13.09
CA ILE A 90 -8.40 -7.90 12.18
C ILE A 90 -8.21 -8.70 10.87
N ASP A 91 -8.57 -8.09 9.77
CA ASP A 91 -8.45 -8.66 8.43
C ASP A 91 -7.18 -8.19 7.70
N MET A 92 -6.72 -6.98 8.03
CA MET A 92 -5.59 -6.35 7.37
C MET A 92 -4.80 -5.51 8.38
N LEU A 93 -3.49 -5.57 8.32
CA LEU A 93 -2.57 -4.77 9.15
C LEU A 93 -1.54 -4.08 8.27
N TYR A 94 -1.06 -2.93 8.72
CA TYR A 94 0.12 -2.29 8.15
C TYR A 94 0.92 -1.60 9.24
N SER A 95 2.18 -1.32 8.97
CA SER A 95 3.08 -0.67 9.92
C SER A 95 3.70 0.60 9.35
N ASP A 96 4.37 1.34 10.22
CA ASP A 96 5.29 2.39 9.81
C ASP A 96 6.51 1.78 9.11
N GLU A 97 7.22 2.61 8.36
CA GLU A 97 8.42 2.25 7.63
C GLU A 97 9.47 3.35 7.72
N ASP A 98 10.69 3.05 7.35
CA ASP A 98 11.72 4.02 7.05
C ASP A 98 12.53 3.58 5.83
N LYS A 99 13.54 4.35 5.49
CA LYS A 99 14.48 4.01 4.43
C LYS A 99 15.80 3.54 5.00
N VAL A 100 16.47 2.67 4.27
CA VAL A 100 17.81 2.21 4.60
C VAL A 100 18.76 2.37 3.40
N SER A 101 20.01 2.74 3.68
CA SER A 101 21.08 2.82 2.69
C SER A 101 21.41 1.46 2.09
N MET A 102 22.04 1.44 0.92
CA MET A 102 22.45 0.22 0.21
C MET A 102 23.27 -0.75 1.06
N ASP A 103 24.11 -0.23 1.95
CA ASP A 103 24.92 -1.05 2.86
C ASP A 103 24.17 -1.56 4.10
N GLY A 104 22.89 -1.20 4.25
CA GLY A 104 22.03 -1.62 5.35
C GLY A 104 22.35 -0.99 6.72
N ARG A 105 23.13 0.10 6.77
CA ARG A 105 23.67 0.65 8.02
C ARG A 105 23.06 1.98 8.44
N HIS A 106 22.54 2.75 7.50
CA HIS A 106 21.98 4.08 7.78
C HIS A 106 20.48 4.07 7.52
N PHE A 107 19.71 4.30 8.59
CA PHE A 107 18.25 4.41 8.55
C PHE A 107 17.88 5.88 8.55
N PHE A 108 16.93 6.30 7.69
CA PHE A 108 16.56 7.70 7.50
C PHE A 108 15.12 7.82 6.97
N GLU A 109 14.60 9.03 6.97
CA GLU A 109 13.26 9.37 6.50
C GLU A 109 12.16 8.44 7.04
N PRO A 110 11.96 8.38 8.39
CA PRO A 110 10.87 7.58 8.94
C PRO A 110 9.52 8.11 8.48
N HIS A 111 8.65 7.21 8.07
CA HIS A 111 7.29 7.49 7.68
C HIS A 111 6.34 6.92 8.73
N PHE A 112 5.87 7.77 9.63
CA PHE A 112 4.85 7.47 10.62
C PHE A 112 3.47 7.65 9.98
N LYS A 113 2.73 6.56 9.89
CA LYS A 113 1.46 6.50 9.15
C LYS A 113 0.30 6.78 10.10
N PRO A 114 -0.82 7.35 9.61
CA PRO A 114 -2.04 7.46 10.40
C PRO A 114 -2.75 6.11 10.52
N ASP A 115 -3.80 6.05 11.35
CA ASP A 115 -4.80 5.00 11.24
C ASP A 115 -5.43 4.99 9.85
N PHE A 116 -6.08 3.87 9.48
CA PHE A 116 -6.59 3.70 8.12
C PHE A 116 -7.52 4.82 7.69
N ASP A 117 -7.15 5.47 6.60
CA ASP A 117 -7.90 6.54 5.94
C ASP A 117 -7.95 6.25 4.43
N LEU A 118 -9.16 5.96 3.94
CA LEU A 118 -9.38 5.61 2.53
C LEU A 118 -9.14 6.80 1.60
N ASP A 119 -9.53 8.01 2.00
CA ASP A 119 -9.33 9.20 1.18
C ASP A 119 -7.84 9.52 1.02
N LEU A 120 -7.06 9.33 2.09
CA LEU A 120 -5.61 9.43 2.02
C LEU A 120 -5.02 8.34 1.13
N LEU A 121 -5.49 7.08 1.23
CA LEU A 121 -5.03 5.98 0.38
C LEU A 121 -5.33 6.24 -1.11
N CYS A 122 -6.49 6.82 -1.41
CA CYS A 122 -6.84 7.27 -2.76
C CYS A 122 -6.07 8.53 -3.22
N SER A 123 -5.32 9.16 -2.32
CA SER A 123 -4.49 10.32 -2.65
C SER A 123 -3.01 9.97 -2.77
N VAL A 124 -2.53 8.99 -2.03
CA VAL A 124 -1.16 8.48 -2.04
C VAL A 124 -1.12 7.07 -1.44
N ASN A 125 -0.34 6.16 -2.04
CA ASN A 125 -0.13 4.84 -1.43
C ASN A 125 0.75 4.95 -0.18
N TYR A 126 0.15 5.30 0.95
CA TYR A 126 0.87 5.45 2.22
C TYR A 126 1.05 4.14 2.99
N ILE A 127 0.29 3.08 2.64
CA ILE A 127 0.35 1.78 3.32
C ILE A 127 1.59 1.00 2.90
N CYS A 128 1.86 0.88 1.61
CA CYS A 128 2.85 0.15 0.84
C CYS A 128 3.51 -1.02 1.59
N HIS A 129 4.43 -0.76 2.55
CA HIS A 129 5.17 -1.73 3.37
C HIS A 129 5.17 -1.33 4.86
N LEU A 130 5.16 -2.21 5.85
CA LEU A 130 4.86 -3.63 5.74
C LEU A 130 3.34 -3.82 5.79
N LEU A 131 2.81 -4.69 4.95
CA LEU A 131 1.40 -5.05 4.89
C LEU A 131 1.22 -6.50 5.33
N ALA A 132 0.16 -6.81 6.05
CA ALA A 132 -0.35 -8.17 6.22
C ALA A 132 -1.84 -8.22 5.91
N VAL A 133 -2.26 -9.21 5.12
CA VAL A 133 -3.66 -9.40 4.73
C VAL A 133 -4.07 -10.82 5.05
N ARG A 134 -5.23 -11.00 5.67
CA ARG A 134 -5.79 -12.33 5.90
C ARG A 134 -6.01 -13.04 4.57
N LYS A 135 -5.62 -14.29 4.48
CA LYS A 135 -5.56 -15.04 3.22
C LYS A 135 -6.90 -15.06 2.48
N ASP A 136 -8.02 -15.30 3.21
CA ASP A 136 -9.35 -15.31 2.60
C ASP A 136 -9.79 -13.94 2.06
N VAL A 137 -9.29 -12.83 2.63
CA VAL A 137 -9.50 -11.47 2.10
C VAL A 137 -8.73 -11.29 0.80
N ALA A 138 -7.46 -11.70 0.76
CA ALA A 138 -6.64 -11.63 -0.45
C ALA A 138 -7.20 -12.51 -1.59
N GLU A 139 -7.73 -13.69 -1.26
CA GLU A 139 -8.38 -14.59 -2.20
C GLU A 139 -9.67 -13.97 -2.78
N ARG A 140 -10.52 -13.38 -1.94
CA ARG A 140 -11.72 -12.65 -2.40
C ARG A 140 -11.38 -11.41 -3.23
N ALA A 141 -10.27 -10.75 -2.92
CA ALA A 141 -9.76 -9.64 -3.71
C ALA A 141 -9.20 -10.09 -5.07
N GLY A 142 -8.89 -11.39 -5.24
CA GLY A 142 -8.44 -11.96 -6.50
C GLY A 142 -6.93 -11.83 -6.78
N GLY A 143 -6.10 -11.68 -5.74
CA GLY A 143 -4.65 -11.59 -5.89
C GLY A 143 -4.16 -10.29 -6.57
N TYR A 144 -2.96 -10.29 -7.08
CA TYR A 144 -2.38 -9.17 -7.82
C TYR A 144 -2.84 -9.17 -9.28
N GLN A 145 -2.96 -7.99 -9.91
CA GLN A 145 -3.43 -7.84 -11.29
C GLN A 145 -2.39 -7.15 -12.17
N SER A 146 -1.95 -7.82 -13.22
CA SER A 146 -0.94 -7.32 -14.17
C SER A 146 -1.37 -6.06 -14.93
N ALA A 147 -2.69 -5.81 -15.02
CA ALA A 147 -3.21 -4.57 -15.58
C ALA A 147 -2.73 -3.30 -14.82
N TYR A 148 -2.26 -3.47 -13.58
CA TYR A 148 -1.77 -2.40 -12.72
C TYR A 148 -0.28 -2.54 -12.38
N ASP A 149 0.50 -3.27 -13.15
CA ASP A 149 1.95 -3.40 -12.95
C ASP A 149 2.60 -2.02 -12.82
N GLY A 150 3.43 -1.87 -11.78
CA GLY A 150 4.01 -0.60 -11.32
C GLY A 150 3.23 0.10 -10.20
N ALA A 151 1.95 -0.23 -10.00
CA ALA A 151 1.10 0.16 -8.86
C ALA A 151 0.20 -1.02 -8.44
N GLN A 152 0.65 -2.25 -8.68
CA GLN A 152 -0.06 -3.49 -8.37
C GLN A 152 -0.33 -3.65 -6.88
N ASP A 153 0.51 -3.10 -6.04
CA ASP A 153 0.38 -3.03 -4.58
C ASP A 153 -0.77 -2.10 -4.17
N LEU A 154 -0.87 -0.90 -4.73
CA LEU A 154 -1.99 0.02 -4.47
C LEU A 154 -3.33 -0.61 -4.89
N ASP A 155 -3.40 -1.19 -6.09
CA ASP A 155 -4.61 -1.89 -6.56
C ASP A 155 -4.99 -3.04 -5.62
N PHE A 156 -4.02 -3.86 -5.21
CA PHE A 156 -4.24 -4.96 -4.28
C PHE A 156 -4.73 -4.47 -2.91
N ILE A 157 -4.10 -3.42 -2.35
CA ILE A 157 -4.49 -2.81 -1.09
C ILE A 157 -5.92 -2.28 -1.15
N LEU A 158 -6.29 -1.56 -2.22
CA LEU A 158 -7.65 -1.04 -2.42
C LEU A 158 -8.68 -2.18 -2.47
N ARG A 159 -8.44 -3.23 -3.26
CA ARG A 159 -9.35 -4.38 -3.35
C ARG A 159 -9.45 -5.16 -2.05
N CYS A 160 -8.35 -5.31 -1.32
CA CYS A 160 -8.37 -5.93 0.01
C CYS A 160 -9.14 -5.06 1.01
N SER A 161 -8.96 -3.73 1.00
CA SER A 161 -9.70 -2.83 1.88
C SER A 161 -11.21 -2.84 1.65
N GLU A 162 -11.66 -3.07 0.40
CA GLU A 162 -13.08 -3.25 0.07
C GLU A 162 -13.69 -4.52 0.69
N GLN A 163 -12.87 -5.52 0.97
CA GLN A 163 -13.27 -6.83 1.51
C GLN A 163 -13.03 -6.95 3.03
N ALA A 164 -12.13 -6.14 3.58
CA ALA A 164 -11.75 -6.16 4.97
C ALA A 164 -12.81 -5.50 5.85
N LYS A 165 -13.13 -6.12 6.99
CA LYS A 165 -14.01 -5.53 8.00
C LYS A 165 -13.24 -4.69 8.99
N LYS A 166 -11.99 -5.05 9.25
CA LYS A 166 -11.11 -4.35 10.19
C LYS A 166 -9.70 -4.24 9.67
N ILE A 167 -9.25 -3.01 9.53
CA ILE A 167 -7.89 -2.65 9.15
C ILE A 167 -7.22 -2.01 10.38
N TYR A 168 -6.01 -2.46 10.71
CA TYR A 168 -5.32 -2.03 11.91
C TYR A 168 -3.92 -1.50 11.60
N HIS A 169 -3.60 -0.34 12.10
CA HIS A 169 -2.27 0.25 12.05
C HIS A 169 -1.45 -0.21 13.26
N VAL A 170 -0.27 -0.75 13.02
CA VAL A 170 0.74 -1.04 14.03
C VAL A 170 1.75 0.11 14.05
N PRO A 171 1.71 1.04 15.02
CA PRO A 171 2.51 2.26 15.02
C PRO A 171 3.96 1.98 15.42
N LYS A 172 4.65 1.21 14.60
CA LYS A 172 6.05 0.80 14.76
C LYS A 172 6.70 0.69 13.39
N ILE A 173 7.96 1.07 13.28
CA ILE A 173 8.76 0.86 12.08
C ILE A 173 9.10 -0.64 12.01
N LEU A 174 8.43 -1.35 11.08
CA LEU A 174 8.59 -2.80 10.88
C LEU A 174 9.03 -3.14 9.45
N TYR A 175 9.44 -2.14 8.70
CA TYR A 175 9.97 -2.29 7.35
C TYR A 175 11.02 -1.21 7.08
N HIS A 176 12.09 -1.60 6.35
CA HIS A 176 13.15 -0.70 5.94
C HIS A 176 13.32 -0.80 4.44
N TRP A 177 12.86 0.22 3.73
CA TRP A 177 12.93 0.28 2.28
C TRP A 177 14.33 0.66 1.82
N ARG A 178 14.99 -0.24 1.10
CA ARG A 178 16.35 -0.03 0.61
C ARG A 178 16.36 0.93 -0.59
N CYS A 179 17.10 2.02 -0.46
CA CYS A 179 17.19 3.04 -1.50
C CYS A 179 18.27 2.69 -2.52
N HIS A 180 17.86 2.46 -3.75
CA HIS A 180 18.74 2.34 -4.93
C HIS A 180 18.71 3.62 -5.75
N MET A 181 19.79 3.86 -6.52
CA MET A 181 19.83 4.97 -7.50
C MET A 181 18.76 4.83 -8.59
N ASP A 182 18.31 3.62 -8.89
CA ASP A 182 17.32 3.30 -9.93
C ASP A 182 15.90 3.07 -9.36
N SER A 183 15.68 3.34 -8.07
CA SER A 183 14.36 3.19 -7.46
C SER A 183 13.38 4.24 -7.99
N THR A 184 12.09 3.94 -7.96
CA THR A 184 11.01 4.88 -8.36
C THR A 184 11.09 6.19 -7.58
N ALA A 185 11.56 6.14 -6.33
CA ALA A 185 11.75 7.31 -5.49
C ALA A 185 12.89 8.23 -5.96
N SER A 186 13.93 7.69 -6.60
CA SER A 186 15.09 8.47 -7.08
C SER A 186 14.95 8.93 -8.53
N ASN A 187 14.20 8.24 -9.39
CA ASN A 187 13.96 8.62 -10.78
C ASN A 187 12.50 8.39 -11.20
N PRO A 188 11.57 9.26 -10.77
CA PRO A 188 10.14 9.13 -11.08
C PRO A 188 9.83 9.14 -12.58
N GLU A 189 10.59 9.88 -13.38
CA GLU A 189 10.34 10.02 -14.83
C GLU A 189 10.51 8.69 -15.59
N SER A 190 11.33 7.77 -15.09
CA SER A 190 11.54 6.47 -15.72
C SER A 190 10.35 5.53 -15.59
N LYS A 191 9.39 5.83 -14.69
CA LYS A 191 8.26 4.96 -14.37
C LYS A 191 6.92 5.69 -14.42
N LEU A 192 6.72 6.60 -15.37
CA LEU A 192 5.44 7.32 -15.55
C LEU A 192 4.25 6.37 -15.71
N TYR A 193 4.46 5.17 -16.27
CA TYR A 193 3.44 4.14 -16.40
C TYR A 193 2.90 3.67 -15.05
N ALA A 194 3.73 3.66 -14.00
CA ALA A 194 3.33 3.26 -12.66
C ALA A 194 2.33 4.27 -12.05
N PHE A 195 2.57 5.56 -12.25
CA PHE A 195 1.66 6.60 -11.77
C PHE A 195 0.32 6.57 -12.49
N GLU A 196 0.34 6.28 -13.79
CA GLU A 196 -0.90 6.10 -14.56
C GLU A 196 -1.63 4.81 -14.17
N ALA A 197 -0.91 3.73 -13.85
CA ALA A 197 -1.50 2.51 -13.30
C ALA A 197 -2.16 2.77 -11.94
N GLY A 198 -1.52 3.55 -11.06
CA GLY A 198 -2.10 3.95 -9.77
C GLY A 198 -3.37 4.80 -9.93
N ARG A 199 -3.35 5.78 -10.84
CA ARG A 199 -4.55 6.57 -11.17
C ARG A 199 -5.72 5.69 -11.60
N ARG A 200 -5.45 4.73 -12.51
CA ARG A 200 -6.46 3.76 -12.98
C ARG A 200 -6.95 2.82 -11.88
N ALA A 201 -6.07 2.40 -10.98
CA ALA A 201 -6.44 1.55 -9.84
C ALA A 201 -7.45 2.26 -8.93
N ILE A 202 -7.23 3.55 -8.64
CA ILE A 202 -8.14 4.36 -7.83
C ILE A 202 -9.47 4.61 -8.57
N GLU A 203 -9.44 4.92 -9.88
CA GLU A 203 -10.69 5.05 -10.67
C GLU A 203 -11.52 3.77 -10.66
N GLU A 204 -10.86 2.63 -10.82
CA GLU A 204 -11.52 1.33 -10.80
C GLU A 204 -12.08 0.99 -9.41
N HIS A 205 -11.39 1.39 -8.32
CA HIS A 205 -11.90 1.29 -6.97
C HIS A 205 -13.24 2.05 -6.82
N TYR A 206 -13.31 3.31 -7.23
CA TYR A 206 -14.55 4.07 -7.18
C TYR A 206 -15.65 3.46 -8.07
N ARG A 207 -15.26 2.93 -9.24
CA ARG A 207 -16.20 2.25 -10.13
C ARG A 207 -16.81 1.00 -9.48
N ARG A 208 -16.00 0.19 -8.78
CA ARG A 208 -16.48 -1.01 -8.05
C ARG A 208 -17.44 -0.63 -6.92
N LEU A 209 -17.19 0.49 -6.24
CA LEU A 209 -18.07 1.00 -5.17
C LEU A 209 -19.30 1.75 -5.69
N GLY A 210 -19.41 1.98 -6.99
CA GLY A 210 -20.50 2.77 -7.58
C GLY A 210 -20.48 4.26 -7.20
N ILE A 211 -19.30 4.78 -6.82
CA ILE A 211 -19.09 6.19 -6.47
C ILE A 211 -18.72 6.96 -7.74
N PRO A 212 -19.53 7.93 -8.19
CA PRO A 212 -19.19 8.77 -9.32
C PRO A 212 -18.02 9.70 -8.96
N ALA A 213 -16.85 9.42 -9.51
CA ALA A 213 -15.65 10.21 -9.32
C ALA A 213 -14.71 10.06 -10.51
N ARG A 214 -13.89 11.08 -10.75
CA ARG A 214 -12.74 11.02 -11.66
C ARG A 214 -11.47 11.26 -10.86
N VAL A 215 -10.38 10.64 -11.28
CA VAL A 215 -9.09 10.76 -10.60
C VAL A 215 -8.09 11.47 -11.51
N GLU A 216 -7.46 12.50 -10.99
CA GLU A 216 -6.46 13.30 -11.67
C GLU A 216 -5.09 13.08 -11.03
N ASN A 217 -4.01 13.16 -11.82
CA ASN A 217 -2.67 13.25 -11.25
C ASN A 217 -2.53 14.61 -10.56
N ALA A 218 -1.98 14.61 -9.34
CA ALA A 218 -1.64 15.83 -8.62
C ALA A 218 -0.29 16.42 -9.11
N SER A 219 0.17 17.49 -8.47
CA SER A 219 1.42 18.17 -8.85
C SER A 219 2.68 17.35 -8.58
N PHE A 220 2.58 16.31 -7.76
CA PHE A 220 3.70 15.42 -7.43
C PHE A 220 3.42 14.01 -7.94
N TYR A 221 4.45 13.36 -8.45
CA TYR A 221 4.37 11.96 -8.91
C TYR A 221 3.91 11.02 -7.79
N GLY A 222 3.00 10.10 -8.11
CA GLY A 222 2.42 9.16 -7.15
C GLY A 222 1.39 9.77 -6.21
N MET A 223 1.01 11.04 -6.41
CA MET A 223 -0.09 11.69 -5.72
C MET A 223 -1.25 11.92 -6.67
N TYR A 224 -2.45 11.72 -6.16
CA TYR A 224 -3.69 11.77 -6.93
C TYR A 224 -4.71 12.70 -6.28
N ARG A 225 -5.60 13.24 -7.09
CA ARG A 225 -6.73 14.05 -6.65
C ARG A 225 -8.01 13.41 -7.13
N THR A 226 -8.86 13.03 -6.20
CA THR A 226 -10.23 12.61 -6.51
C THR A 226 -11.14 13.80 -6.63
N VAL A 227 -11.91 13.86 -7.72
CA VAL A 227 -12.96 14.82 -7.95
C VAL A 227 -14.29 14.06 -7.98
N TYR A 228 -15.06 14.20 -6.91
CA TYR A 228 -16.37 13.56 -6.79
C TYR A 228 -17.40 14.28 -7.63
N GLU A 229 -18.29 13.52 -8.29
CA GLU A 229 -19.44 14.05 -9.04
C GLU A 229 -20.66 14.01 -8.11
N TRP A 230 -21.11 15.18 -7.70
CA TRP A 230 -22.27 15.31 -6.84
C TRP A 230 -23.56 15.13 -7.63
N LYS A 231 -24.43 14.24 -7.19
CA LYS A 231 -25.79 14.08 -7.74
C LYS A 231 -26.76 15.11 -7.17
N GLU A 232 -26.52 15.54 -5.96
CA GLU A 232 -27.32 16.52 -5.22
C GLU A 232 -26.38 17.45 -4.45
N GLU A 233 -26.80 18.69 -4.26
CA GLU A 233 -26.09 19.67 -3.47
C GLU A 233 -26.85 19.85 -2.14
N PRO A 234 -26.53 19.10 -1.06
CA PRO A 234 -27.20 19.27 0.23
C PRO A 234 -26.94 20.65 0.81
N LEU A 235 -27.90 21.17 1.58
CA LEU A 235 -27.71 22.42 2.30
C LEU A 235 -26.63 22.25 3.38
N VAL A 236 -25.62 23.13 3.35
CA VAL A 236 -24.53 23.16 4.33
C VAL A 236 -24.70 24.36 5.24
N SER A 237 -24.91 24.16 6.54
CA SER A 237 -24.94 25.23 7.53
C SER A 237 -23.53 25.54 8.01
N ILE A 238 -23.03 26.75 7.76
CA ILE A 238 -21.71 27.20 8.18
C ILE A 238 -21.84 27.89 9.54
N ILE A 239 -21.29 27.30 10.59
CA ILE A 239 -21.39 27.83 11.93
C ILE A 239 -20.10 28.59 12.29
N ILE A 240 -20.21 29.92 12.50
CA ILE A 240 -19.08 30.79 12.82
C ILE A 240 -19.29 31.40 14.22
N PRO A 241 -18.68 30.86 15.27
CA PRO A 241 -18.67 31.48 16.57
C PRO A 241 -17.81 32.76 16.50
N ASN A 242 -18.42 33.91 16.78
CA ASN A 242 -17.71 35.17 16.71
C ASN A 242 -18.00 36.01 17.95
N LYS A 243 -16.95 36.67 18.48
CA LYS A 243 -17.03 37.70 19.49
C LYS A 243 -15.97 38.77 19.20
N ASP A 244 -16.39 39.98 18.94
CA ASP A 244 -15.51 41.10 18.55
C ASP A 244 -14.82 40.83 17.20
N HIS A 245 -13.70 41.44 16.88
CA HIS A 245 -12.89 41.22 15.67
C HIS A 245 -13.66 41.28 14.34
N ALA A 246 -14.39 42.39 14.14
CA ALA A 246 -15.25 42.59 12.96
C ALA A 246 -14.51 42.48 11.62
N GLU A 247 -13.25 42.89 11.56
CA GLU A 247 -12.44 42.80 10.34
C GLU A 247 -12.09 41.34 9.99
N ASP A 248 -11.75 40.51 10.98
CA ASP A 248 -11.49 39.09 10.78
C ASP A 248 -12.76 38.36 10.28
N LEU A 249 -13.91 38.68 10.90
CA LEU A 249 -15.19 38.14 10.45
C LEU A 249 -15.49 38.53 9.00
N LYS A 250 -15.23 39.80 8.65
CA LYS A 250 -15.43 40.29 7.28
C LYS A 250 -14.57 39.50 6.31
N LEU A 251 -13.27 39.31 6.58
CA LEU A 251 -12.37 38.51 5.75
C LEU A 251 -12.84 37.06 5.58
N CYS A 252 -13.33 36.45 6.66
CA CYS A 252 -13.91 35.12 6.65
C CYS A 252 -15.11 35.04 5.71
N LEU A 253 -16.09 35.94 5.89
CA LEU A 253 -17.29 36.00 5.06
C LEU A 253 -16.96 36.29 3.59
N ASP A 254 -16.10 37.27 3.31
CA ASP A 254 -15.65 37.58 1.96
C ASP A 254 -15.00 36.34 1.30
N SER A 255 -14.21 35.56 2.06
CA SER A 255 -13.62 34.32 1.55
C SER A 255 -14.66 33.27 1.22
N ILE A 256 -15.64 33.05 2.10
CA ILE A 256 -16.74 32.09 1.86
C ILE A 256 -17.50 32.45 0.59
N PHE A 257 -17.92 33.71 0.46
CA PHE A 257 -18.73 34.14 -0.68
C PHE A 257 -17.98 34.26 -2.00
N THR A 258 -16.67 34.51 -1.98
CA THR A 258 -15.89 34.75 -3.20
C THR A 258 -15.08 33.55 -3.68
N LYS A 259 -14.68 32.65 -2.77
CA LYS A 259 -13.80 31.51 -3.09
C LYS A 259 -14.51 30.16 -3.13
N SER A 260 -15.70 30.03 -2.52
CA SER A 260 -16.44 28.77 -2.53
C SER A 260 -17.17 28.59 -3.88
N ASP A 261 -16.94 27.46 -4.53
CA ASP A 261 -17.69 27.07 -5.72
C ASP A 261 -19.05 26.45 -5.36
N TYR A 262 -19.15 25.83 -4.20
CA TYR A 262 -20.40 25.30 -3.66
C TYR A 262 -21.32 26.46 -3.23
N ARG A 263 -22.61 26.42 -3.63
CA ARG A 263 -23.52 27.55 -3.45
C ARG A 263 -24.70 27.28 -2.49
N ASN A 264 -24.99 26.02 -2.20
CA ASN A 264 -26.12 25.66 -1.34
C ASN A 264 -25.69 25.63 0.15
N PHE A 265 -25.41 26.80 0.71
CA PHE A 265 -25.07 26.97 2.12
C PHE A 265 -25.79 28.15 2.76
N GLU A 266 -25.90 28.11 4.10
CA GLU A 266 -26.39 29.19 4.96
C GLU A 266 -25.44 29.47 6.11
#